data_f83c536cd78f6c3d81ce65d52325911c
#
_entry.id   f83c536cd78f6c3d81ce65d52325911c
#
_cell.length_a   1.000
_cell.length_b   1.000
_cell.length_c   1.000
_cell.angle_alpha   90.00
_cell.angle_beta   90.00
_cell.angle_gamma   90.00
#
_symmetry.space_group_name_H-M   'P 1'
#
loop_
_entity.id
_entity.type
_entity.pdbx_description
1 polymer ?
#
loop_
_entity_poly.entity_id
_entity_poly.type
_entity_poly.pdbx_seq_one_letter_code
_entity_poly.pdbx_strand_id
1 'polypeptide(L)'
;MASRDGPRASGTDGSDFTHRQRVASHYKESVQWKAKLKACLCFQLILNLGFGAWVTAAYSGLSKANLEPWELAWLLSIIPAVVGLASLPKNNIKQMYICACGILLLGVGPLVFGACAMLQDIFFNIRQGRVPASQEWQNAPMKMAAVAFVIQFHGISLYYGNKLISAWNSKGEKKTS
;
A
#
# COMPACT_ATOMS: atom_id res chain seq x y z
N MET A 1 15.74 7.07 -31.71
CA MET A 1 17.07 7.67 -31.48
C MET A 1 17.03 9.08 -32.04
N ALA A 2 17.06 10.12 -31.20
CA ALA A 2 17.11 11.49 -31.69
C ALA A 2 18.55 11.78 -32.19
N SER A 3 18.64 12.30 -33.43
CA SER A 3 19.92 12.67 -34.05
C SER A 3 20.67 13.62 -33.13
N ARG A 4 21.90 13.26 -32.78
CA ARG A 4 22.81 14.06 -31.95
C ARG A 4 23.43 15.24 -32.72
N ASP A 5 23.27 15.27 -34.06
CA ASP A 5 24.01 16.14 -34.96
C ASP A 5 23.14 17.15 -35.74
N GLY A 6 21.95 17.49 -35.22
CA GLY A 6 21.15 18.57 -35.78
C GLY A 6 21.75 19.95 -35.52
N PRO A 7 21.61 20.93 -36.46
CA PRO A 7 22.07 22.30 -36.24
C PRO A 7 21.39 22.88 -34.97
N ARG A 8 22.19 23.33 -34.01
CA ARG A 8 21.67 24.02 -32.82
C ARG A 8 21.03 25.34 -33.24
N ALA A 9 19.82 25.60 -32.74
CA ALA A 9 19.22 26.93 -32.90
C ALA A 9 20.18 27.99 -32.32
N SER A 10 20.49 29.02 -33.11
CA SER A 10 21.36 30.11 -32.69
C SER A 10 20.72 30.81 -31.49
N GLY A 11 21.45 30.89 -30.36
CA GLY A 11 20.96 31.53 -29.12
C GLY A 11 20.74 30.58 -27.93
N THR A 12 20.99 29.27 -28.06
CA THR A 12 20.96 28.37 -26.93
C THR A 12 22.36 28.09 -26.38
N ASP A 13 22.61 28.46 -25.12
CA ASP A 13 23.88 28.28 -24.43
C ASP A 13 24.20 26.80 -24.06
N GLY A 14 23.37 25.85 -24.50
CA GLY A 14 23.51 24.42 -24.16
C GLY A 14 22.92 24.02 -22.78
N SER A 15 22.54 24.99 -21.96
CA SER A 15 21.92 24.74 -20.64
C SER A 15 20.58 24.00 -20.78
N ASP A 16 19.88 24.23 -21.88
CA ASP A 16 18.60 23.61 -22.23
C ASP A 16 18.70 22.08 -22.39
N PHE A 17 19.86 21.58 -22.86
CA PHE A 17 20.09 20.13 -23.00
C PHE A 17 20.24 19.46 -21.63
N THR A 18 20.98 20.04 -20.73
CA THR A 18 21.16 19.52 -19.36
C THR A 18 19.88 19.62 -18.56
N HIS A 19 19.06 20.65 -18.79
CA HIS A 19 17.74 20.79 -18.19
C HIS A 19 16.78 19.71 -18.69
N ARG A 20 16.70 19.45 -20.00
CA ARG A 20 15.87 18.39 -20.59
C ARG A 20 16.30 17.01 -20.14
N GLN A 21 17.59 16.71 -20.04
CA GLN A 21 18.05 15.43 -19.50
C GLN A 21 17.64 15.24 -18.03
N ARG A 22 17.72 16.28 -17.22
CA ARG A 22 17.34 16.26 -15.82
C ARG A 22 15.83 16.05 -15.65
N VAL A 23 15.02 16.76 -16.45
CA VAL A 23 13.56 16.58 -16.47
C VAL A 23 13.17 15.17 -16.95
N ALA A 24 13.86 14.65 -17.96
CA ALA A 24 13.60 13.29 -18.47
C ALA A 24 13.93 12.21 -17.44
N SER A 25 15.02 12.37 -16.66
CA SER A 25 15.38 11.42 -15.59
C SER A 25 14.35 11.39 -14.45
N HIS A 26 13.91 12.55 -13.97
CA HIS A 26 12.85 12.65 -12.96
C HIS A 26 11.51 12.09 -13.43
N TYR A 27 11.15 12.33 -14.70
CA TYR A 27 9.93 11.76 -15.27
C TYR A 27 9.99 10.24 -15.31
N LYS A 28 11.11 9.68 -15.76
CA LYS A 28 11.34 8.23 -15.80
C LYS A 28 11.22 7.59 -14.41
N GLU A 29 11.81 8.22 -13.39
CA GLU A 29 11.72 7.76 -12.02
C GLU A 29 10.27 7.78 -11.50
N SER A 30 9.54 8.89 -11.68
CA SER A 30 8.13 8.99 -11.29
C SER A 30 7.26 7.93 -11.96
N VAL A 31 7.49 7.63 -13.24
CA VAL A 31 6.73 6.58 -13.97
C VAL A 31 6.98 5.19 -13.38
N GLN A 32 8.23 4.89 -13.03
CA GLN A 32 8.57 3.60 -12.41
C GLN A 32 7.88 3.41 -11.05
N TRP A 33 7.94 4.43 -10.18
CA TRP A 33 7.30 4.36 -8.86
C TRP A 33 5.77 4.29 -8.96
N LYS A 34 5.16 4.99 -9.93
CA LYS A 34 3.73 4.88 -10.22
C LYS A 34 3.32 3.46 -10.59
N ALA A 35 4.07 2.81 -11.48
CA ALA A 35 3.76 1.46 -11.92
C ALA A 35 3.83 0.47 -10.74
N LYS A 36 4.88 0.54 -9.92
CA LYS A 36 5.04 -0.30 -8.75
C LYS A 36 3.92 -0.08 -7.71
N LEU A 37 3.63 1.19 -7.38
CA LEU A 37 2.56 1.51 -6.44
C LEU A 37 1.20 1.08 -6.97
N LYS A 38 0.91 1.31 -8.25
CA LYS A 38 -0.32 0.85 -8.88
C LYS A 38 -0.50 -0.66 -8.75
N ALA A 39 0.54 -1.44 -9.03
CA ALA A 39 0.50 -2.90 -8.88
C ALA A 39 0.20 -3.31 -7.43
N CYS A 40 0.84 -2.67 -6.44
CA CYS A 40 0.58 -2.93 -5.03
C CYS A 40 -0.87 -2.60 -4.65
N LEU A 41 -1.38 -1.43 -5.03
CA LEU A 41 -2.77 -1.04 -4.69
C LEU A 41 -3.81 -1.94 -5.37
N CYS A 42 -3.56 -2.35 -6.63
CA CYS A 42 -4.44 -3.31 -7.31
C CYS A 42 -4.42 -4.67 -6.61
N PHE A 43 -3.26 -5.18 -6.21
CA PHE A 43 -3.16 -6.42 -5.46
C PHE A 43 -3.88 -6.33 -4.10
N GLN A 44 -3.74 -5.21 -3.39
CA GLN A 44 -4.48 -4.95 -2.16
C GLN A 44 -5.99 -4.99 -2.38
N LEU A 45 -6.50 -4.40 -3.47
CA LEU A 45 -7.93 -4.49 -3.82
C LEU A 45 -8.38 -5.92 -4.06
N ILE A 46 -7.59 -6.72 -4.77
CA ILE A 46 -7.89 -8.13 -5.01
C ILE A 46 -7.96 -8.90 -3.68
N LEU A 47 -7.01 -8.68 -2.77
CA LEU A 47 -7.03 -9.30 -1.44
C LEU A 47 -8.27 -8.88 -0.63
N ASN A 48 -8.61 -7.59 -0.63
CA ASN A 48 -9.80 -7.09 0.07
C ASN A 48 -11.10 -7.67 -0.52
N LEU A 49 -11.21 -7.73 -1.85
CA LEU A 49 -12.38 -8.32 -2.51
C LEU A 49 -12.51 -9.82 -2.21
N GLY A 50 -11.41 -10.57 -2.26
CA GLY A 50 -11.38 -11.98 -1.91
C GLY A 50 -11.79 -12.22 -0.46
N PHE A 51 -11.23 -11.42 0.46
CA PHE A 51 -11.60 -11.48 1.87
C PHE A 51 -13.06 -11.07 2.11
N GLY A 52 -13.55 -10.01 1.44
CA GLY A 52 -14.94 -9.60 1.49
C GLY A 52 -15.91 -10.68 1.00
N ALA A 53 -15.56 -11.38 -0.08
CA ALA A 53 -16.33 -12.52 -0.56
C ALA A 53 -16.36 -13.66 0.47
N TRP A 54 -15.24 -13.96 1.13
CA TRP A 54 -15.17 -14.95 2.19
C TRP A 54 -16.01 -14.54 3.41
N VAL A 55 -15.97 -13.29 3.83
CA VAL A 55 -16.81 -12.72 4.90
C VAL A 55 -18.29 -12.88 4.55
N THR A 56 -18.68 -12.55 3.32
CA THR A 56 -20.06 -12.69 2.85
C THR A 56 -20.53 -14.15 2.89
N ALA A 57 -19.66 -15.08 2.47
CA ALA A 57 -19.95 -16.52 2.55
C ALA A 57 -20.10 -17.00 4.00
N ALA A 58 -19.32 -16.47 4.95
CA ALA A 58 -19.45 -16.78 6.36
C ALA A 58 -20.79 -16.31 6.94
N TYR A 59 -21.20 -15.08 6.64
CA TYR A 59 -22.49 -14.54 7.11
C TYR A 59 -23.72 -15.19 6.44
N SER A 60 -23.58 -15.69 5.22
CA SER A 60 -24.66 -16.43 4.55
C SER A 60 -24.82 -17.88 5.03
N GLY A 61 -24.00 -18.32 5.97
CA GLY A 61 -24.03 -19.68 6.50
C GLY A 61 -23.36 -20.73 5.62
N LEU A 62 -22.72 -20.32 4.52
CA LEU A 62 -21.96 -21.20 3.63
C LEU A 62 -20.61 -21.63 4.24
N SER A 63 -20.11 -20.88 5.22
CA SER A 63 -18.86 -21.15 5.92
C SER A 63 -19.05 -20.98 7.44
N LYS A 64 -18.51 -21.90 8.23
CA LYS A 64 -18.48 -21.80 9.70
C LYS A 64 -17.21 -21.05 10.12
N ALA A 65 -17.16 -19.77 9.86
CA ALA A 65 -16.02 -18.94 10.26
C ALA A 65 -16.44 -17.97 11.36
N ASN A 66 -15.70 -17.98 12.48
CA ASN A 66 -15.77 -16.92 13.48
C ASN A 66 -14.93 -15.76 13.01
N LEU A 67 -15.58 -14.63 12.70
CA LEU A 67 -14.94 -13.41 12.25
C LEU A 67 -14.69 -12.49 13.44
N GLU A 68 -13.45 -12.07 13.57
CA GLU A 68 -13.05 -11.12 14.59
C GLU A 68 -13.35 -9.67 14.15
N PRO A 69 -13.71 -8.75 15.06
CA PRO A 69 -14.04 -7.37 14.71
C PRO A 69 -12.90 -6.63 13.97
N TRP A 70 -11.63 -6.92 14.26
CA TRP A 70 -10.49 -6.33 13.58
C TRP A 70 -10.35 -6.81 12.12
N GLU A 71 -10.77 -8.03 11.81
CA GLU A 71 -10.82 -8.57 10.46
C GLU A 71 -11.81 -7.78 9.58
N LEU A 72 -12.98 -7.46 10.16
CA LEU A 72 -13.97 -6.61 9.50
C LEU A 72 -13.49 -5.18 9.33
N ALA A 73 -12.82 -4.62 10.35
CA ALA A 73 -12.24 -3.29 10.29
C ALA A 73 -11.18 -3.16 9.19
N TRP A 74 -10.40 -4.23 8.94
CA TRP A 74 -9.40 -4.25 7.89
C TRP A 74 -10.01 -4.12 6.48
N LEU A 75 -11.24 -4.55 6.24
CA LEU A 75 -11.94 -4.35 4.96
C LEU A 75 -12.05 -2.87 4.57
N LEU A 76 -12.08 -1.95 5.55
CA LEU A 76 -12.09 -0.52 5.29
C LEU A 76 -10.81 -0.04 4.59
N SER A 77 -9.75 -0.84 4.58
CA SER A 77 -8.52 -0.53 3.84
C SER A 77 -8.69 -0.48 2.32
N ILE A 78 -9.84 -0.90 1.81
CA ILE A 78 -10.24 -0.70 0.41
C ILE A 78 -10.32 0.79 0.05
N ILE A 79 -10.76 1.65 1.01
CA ILE A 79 -10.94 3.09 0.80
C ILE A 79 -9.62 3.77 0.43
N PRO A 80 -8.55 3.68 1.24
CA PRO A 80 -7.28 4.29 0.88
C PRO A 80 -6.67 3.70 -0.40
N ALA A 81 -6.89 2.44 -0.72
CA ALA A 81 -6.41 1.85 -1.96
C ALA A 81 -7.07 2.49 -3.19
N VAL A 82 -8.39 2.71 -3.15
CA VAL A 82 -9.14 3.39 -4.22
C VAL A 82 -8.68 4.86 -4.34
N VAL A 83 -8.55 5.58 -3.22
CA VAL A 83 -8.06 6.97 -3.21
C VAL A 83 -6.64 7.05 -3.81
N GLY A 84 -5.76 6.11 -3.45
CA GLY A 84 -4.42 6.03 -4.01
C GLY A 84 -4.44 5.84 -5.53
N LEU A 85 -5.21 4.89 -6.03
CA LEU A 85 -5.35 4.66 -7.48
C LEU A 85 -5.89 5.88 -8.22
N ALA A 86 -6.87 6.58 -7.64
CA ALA A 86 -7.44 7.81 -8.22
C ALA A 86 -6.44 8.99 -8.23
N SER A 87 -5.47 9.00 -7.31
CA SER A 87 -4.44 10.04 -7.22
C SER A 87 -3.36 9.92 -8.29
N LEU A 88 -3.06 8.69 -8.76
CA LEU A 88 -1.95 8.39 -9.66
C LEU A 88 -2.03 9.13 -11.02
N PRO A 89 -3.18 9.15 -11.74
CA PRO A 89 -3.27 9.84 -13.04
C PRO A 89 -3.04 11.35 -12.91
N LYS A 90 -3.59 11.95 -11.84
CA LYS A 90 -3.60 13.39 -11.61
C LYS A 90 -2.34 13.92 -10.90
N ASN A 91 -1.41 13.06 -10.49
CA ASN A 91 -0.25 13.42 -9.65
C ASN A 91 -0.66 14.22 -8.40
N ASN A 92 -1.77 13.86 -7.77
CA ASN A 92 -2.33 14.61 -6.66
C ASN A 92 -1.65 14.23 -5.35
N ILE A 93 -0.71 15.07 -4.90
CA ILE A 93 0.07 14.87 -3.69
C ILE A 93 -0.82 14.79 -2.45
N LYS A 94 -1.86 15.65 -2.35
CA LYS A 94 -2.76 15.67 -1.18
C LYS A 94 -3.52 14.34 -1.05
N GLN A 95 -4.08 13.83 -2.16
CA GLN A 95 -4.76 12.53 -2.17
C GLN A 95 -3.81 11.39 -1.85
N MET A 96 -2.54 11.48 -2.28
CA MET A 96 -1.54 10.46 -1.96
C MET A 96 -1.18 10.45 -0.46
N TYR A 97 -1.11 11.60 0.21
CA TYR A 97 -0.98 11.67 1.67
C TYR A 97 -2.19 11.07 2.38
N ILE A 98 -3.41 11.38 1.92
CA ILE A 98 -4.64 10.77 2.47
C ILE A 98 -4.60 9.24 2.31
N CYS A 99 -4.17 8.75 1.15
CA CYS A 99 -3.96 7.32 0.92
C CYS A 99 -2.95 6.73 1.92
N ALA A 100 -1.78 7.36 2.10
CA ALA A 100 -0.76 6.87 3.03
C ALA A 100 -1.26 6.84 4.48
N CYS A 101 -1.91 7.90 4.95
CA CYS A 101 -2.54 7.94 6.27
C CYS A 101 -3.64 6.87 6.41
N GLY A 102 -4.45 6.70 5.38
CA GLY A 102 -5.51 5.69 5.35
C GLY A 102 -4.95 4.25 5.40
N ILE A 103 -3.86 3.96 4.70
CA ILE A 103 -3.18 2.66 4.78
C ILE A 103 -2.67 2.40 6.21
N LEU A 104 -2.10 3.41 6.88
CA LEU A 104 -1.64 3.27 8.25
C LEU A 104 -2.80 3.01 9.22
N LEU A 105 -3.87 3.80 9.14
CA LEU A 105 -4.98 3.75 10.11
C LEU A 105 -5.93 2.57 9.84
N LEU A 106 -6.33 2.36 8.59
CA LEU A 106 -7.35 1.37 8.21
C LEU A 106 -6.75 0.06 7.69
N GLY A 107 -5.50 0.09 7.23
CA GLY A 107 -4.79 -1.11 6.78
C GLY A 107 -3.97 -1.74 7.90
N VAL A 108 -2.97 -1.02 8.42
CA VAL A 108 -2.02 -1.54 9.40
C VAL A 108 -2.62 -1.57 10.81
N GLY A 109 -3.36 -0.54 11.21
CA GLY A 109 -3.92 -0.42 12.56
C GLY A 109 -4.74 -1.63 13.01
N PRO A 110 -5.79 -2.04 12.30
CA PRO A 110 -6.58 -3.23 12.64
C PRO A 110 -5.76 -4.51 12.68
N LEU A 111 -4.80 -4.68 11.77
CA LEU A 111 -3.94 -5.87 11.73
C LEU A 111 -3.00 -5.96 12.93
N VAL A 112 -2.41 -4.84 13.34
CA VAL A 112 -1.57 -4.77 14.55
C VAL A 112 -2.41 -5.05 15.80
N PHE A 113 -3.60 -4.47 15.89
CA PHE A 113 -4.53 -4.74 16.99
C PHE A 113 -4.90 -6.23 17.04
N GLY A 114 -5.25 -6.83 15.91
CA GLY A 114 -5.57 -8.26 15.81
C GLY A 114 -4.39 -9.15 16.18
N ALA A 115 -3.17 -8.82 15.72
CA ALA A 115 -1.97 -9.55 16.11
C ALA A 115 -1.72 -9.49 17.62
N CYS A 116 -1.90 -8.33 18.25
CA CYS A 116 -1.76 -8.18 19.71
C CYS A 116 -2.83 -8.99 20.45
N ALA A 117 -4.09 -8.97 20.01
CA ALA A 117 -5.17 -9.74 20.61
C ALA A 117 -4.88 -11.25 20.54
N MET A 118 -4.49 -11.75 19.35
CA MET A 118 -4.12 -13.15 19.17
C MET A 118 -2.93 -13.57 20.05
N LEU A 119 -1.92 -12.73 20.20
CA LEU A 119 -0.79 -13.00 21.09
C LEU A 119 -1.23 -13.06 22.56
N GLN A 120 -2.09 -12.15 22.99
CA GLN A 120 -2.63 -12.16 24.36
C GLN A 120 -3.39 -13.47 24.64
N ASP A 121 -4.24 -13.92 23.72
CA ASP A 121 -4.96 -15.19 23.86
C ASP A 121 -4.02 -16.39 23.93
N ILE A 122 -2.97 -16.40 23.11
CA ILE A 122 -1.93 -17.42 23.13
C ILE A 122 -1.26 -17.47 24.50
N PHE A 123 -0.76 -16.33 24.99
CA PHE A 123 -0.08 -16.26 26.29
C PHE A 123 -0.99 -16.64 27.46
N PHE A 124 -2.25 -16.19 27.44
CA PHE A 124 -3.23 -16.51 28.48
C PHE A 124 -3.50 -18.01 28.59
N ASN A 125 -3.69 -18.69 27.45
CA ASN A 125 -3.96 -20.12 27.41
C ASN A 125 -2.74 -20.96 27.82
N ILE A 126 -1.53 -20.60 27.36
CA ILE A 126 -0.29 -21.25 27.78
C ILE A 126 -0.12 -21.13 29.30
N ARG A 127 -0.36 -19.95 29.88
CA ARG A 127 -0.24 -19.71 31.32
C ARG A 127 -1.22 -20.54 32.15
N GLN A 128 -2.38 -20.86 31.60
CA GLN A 128 -3.38 -21.72 32.26
C GLN A 128 -3.14 -23.24 32.04
N GLY A 129 -2.09 -23.63 31.35
CA GLY A 129 -1.82 -25.02 30.98
C GLY A 129 -2.87 -25.62 30.04
N ARG A 130 -3.69 -24.77 29.43
CA ARG A 130 -4.70 -25.15 28.45
C ARG A 130 -4.05 -25.11 27.07
N VAL A 131 -3.75 -26.28 26.50
CA VAL A 131 -3.49 -26.38 25.05
C VAL A 131 -4.85 -26.70 24.43
N PRO A 132 -5.54 -25.70 23.84
CA PRO A 132 -6.86 -25.96 23.28
C PRO A 132 -6.71 -26.93 22.12
N ALA A 133 -7.44 -28.04 22.17
CA ALA A 133 -7.60 -28.97 21.05
C ALA A 133 -8.51 -28.36 19.95
N SER A 134 -8.94 -27.13 20.08
CA SER A 134 -9.84 -26.46 19.14
C SER A 134 -9.11 -26.15 17.82
N GLN A 135 -9.82 -26.31 16.73
CA GLN A 135 -9.34 -26.03 15.38
C GLN A 135 -8.86 -24.58 15.21
N GLU A 136 -9.37 -23.64 16.02
CA GLU A 136 -8.97 -22.23 16.04
C GLU A 136 -7.50 -22.07 16.42
N TRP A 137 -7.00 -22.85 17.36
CA TRP A 137 -5.60 -22.85 17.77
C TRP A 137 -4.66 -23.45 16.73
N GLN A 138 -5.11 -24.46 16.00
CA GLN A 138 -4.34 -25.04 14.91
C GLN A 138 -4.16 -24.04 13.77
N ASN A 139 -5.13 -23.15 13.57
CA ASN A 139 -5.11 -22.11 12.54
C ASN A 139 -4.41 -20.81 12.96
N ALA A 140 -4.13 -20.60 14.27
CA ALA A 140 -3.52 -19.37 14.77
C ALA A 140 -2.16 -19.03 14.11
N PRO A 141 -1.21 -19.98 13.92
CA PRO A 141 0.05 -19.70 13.24
C PRO A 141 -0.16 -19.25 11.79
N MET A 142 -1.11 -19.85 11.09
CA MET A 142 -1.43 -19.49 9.71
C MET A 142 -2.06 -18.10 9.63
N LYS A 143 -2.99 -17.75 10.54
CA LYS A 143 -3.55 -16.40 10.66
C LYS A 143 -2.46 -15.37 10.96
N MET A 144 -1.55 -15.65 11.90
CA MET A 144 -0.43 -14.78 12.23
C MET A 144 0.50 -14.55 11.03
N ALA A 145 0.83 -15.61 10.29
CA ALA A 145 1.64 -15.50 9.08
C ALA A 145 0.95 -14.64 8.00
N ALA A 146 -0.35 -14.82 7.80
CA ALA A 146 -1.14 -14.01 6.87
C ALA A 146 -1.16 -12.53 7.29
N VAL A 147 -1.38 -12.23 8.57
CA VAL A 147 -1.35 -10.86 9.11
C VAL A 147 0.03 -10.23 8.89
N ALA A 148 1.11 -10.95 9.23
CA ALA A 148 2.47 -10.47 9.02
C ALA A 148 2.76 -10.17 7.54
N PHE A 149 2.33 -11.05 6.63
CA PHE A 149 2.47 -10.84 5.19
C PHE A 149 1.74 -9.57 4.72
N VAL A 150 0.50 -9.36 5.17
CA VAL A 150 -0.29 -8.20 4.76
C VAL A 150 0.30 -6.90 5.33
N ILE A 151 0.79 -6.90 6.58
CA ILE A 151 1.48 -5.74 7.17
C ILE A 151 2.73 -5.38 6.36
N GLN A 152 3.56 -6.36 5.98
CA GLN A 152 4.73 -6.12 5.14
C GLN A 152 4.33 -5.52 3.79
N PHE A 153 3.25 -6.03 3.21
CA PHE A 153 2.74 -5.54 1.93
C PHE A 153 2.26 -4.08 2.01
N HIS A 154 1.57 -3.71 3.09
CA HIS A 154 1.22 -2.31 3.38
C HIS A 154 2.48 -1.44 3.54
N GLY A 155 3.52 -1.94 4.22
CA GLY A 155 4.81 -1.27 4.36
C GLY A 155 5.47 -0.97 3.01
N ILE A 156 5.47 -1.94 2.08
CA ILE A 156 5.99 -1.75 0.72
C ILE A 156 5.17 -0.69 -0.03
N SER A 157 3.84 -0.72 0.10
CA SER A 157 2.95 0.27 -0.53
C SER A 157 3.23 1.68 0.00
N LEU A 158 3.43 1.85 1.30
CA LEU A 158 3.82 3.12 1.93
C LEU A 158 5.19 3.60 1.45
N TYR A 159 6.16 2.70 1.33
CA TYR A 159 7.49 3.02 0.81
C TYR A 159 7.41 3.58 -0.61
N TYR A 160 6.68 2.90 -1.52
CA TYR A 160 6.51 3.39 -2.89
C TYR A 160 5.71 4.69 -2.95
N GLY A 161 4.69 4.85 -2.09
CA GLY A 161 3.94 6.09 -1.95
C GLY A 161 4.82 7.26 -1.56
N ASN A 162 5.68 7.10 -0.55
CA ASN A 162 6.63 8.12 -0.10
C ASN A 162 7.65 8.49 -1.17
N LYS A 163 8.21 7.50 -1.89
CA LYS A 163 9.11 7.75 -3.02
C LYS A 163 8.44 8.55 -4.13
N LEU A 164 7.17 8.25 -4.40
CA LEU A 164 6.39 8.95 -5.41
C LEU A 164 6.08 10.39 -4.99
N ILE A 165 5.68 10.62 -3.74
CA ILE A 165 5.46 11.95 -3.17
C ILE A 165 6.74 12.79 -3.26
N SER A 166 7.88 12.23 -2.87
CA SER A 166 9.18 12.89 -2.96
C SER A 166 9.52 13.29 -4.40
N ALA A 167 9.29 12.38 -5.36
CA ALA A 167 9.50 12.68 -6.78
C ALA A 167 8.56 13.78 -7.33
N TRP A 168 7.36 13.94 -6.75
CA TRP A 168 6.43 14.99 -7.15
C TRP A 168 6.74 16.33 -6.47
N ASN A 169 7.17 16.35 -5.20
CA ASN A 169 7.55 17.56 -4.46
C ASN A 169 8.77 18.25 -5.05
N SER A 170 9.77 17.50 -5.52
CA SER A 170 10.98 18.06 -6.13
C SER A 170 10.70 18.89 -7.39
N LYS A 171 9.50 18.76 -7.98
CA LYS A 171 9.02 19.62 -9.08
C LYS A 171 8.45 20.96 -8.61
N GLY A 172 7.96 21.05 -7.38
CA GLY A 172 7.32 22.26 -6.82
C GLY A 172 8.33 23.33 -6.40
N GLU A 173 9.43 22.92 -5.78
CA GLU A 173 10.45 23.86 -5.26
C GLU A 173 11.19 24.66 -6.33
N LYS A 174 11.26 24.16 -7.57
CA LYS A 174 11.95 24.84 -8.67
C LYS A 174 11.13 25.89 -9.42
N LYS A 175 9.84 26.08 -9.06
CA LYS A 175 9.02 27.16 -9.63
C LYS A 175 9.04 28.46 -8.81
N THR A 176 9.65 28.46 -7.63
CA THR A 176 9.67 29.59 -6.70
C THR A 176 11.04 30.25 -6.53
N SER A 177 12.04 29.78 -7.23
CA SER A 177 13.37 30.41 -7.36
C SER A 177 13.61 30.86 -8.83
#